data_b2f6039eeb0fa0fb0408f41d35d22501
#
_entry.id   b2f6039eeb0fa0fb0408f41d35d22501
#
_cell.length_a   1.000
_cell.length_b   1.000
_cell.length_c   1.000
_cell.angle_alpha   90.00
_cell.angle_beta   90.00
_cell.angle_gamma   90.00
#
_symmetry.space_group_name_H-M   'P 1'
#
loop_
_entity.id
_entity.type
_entity.pdbx_description
1 polymer ?
#
loop_
_entity_poly.entity_id
_entity_poly.type
_entity_poly.pdbx_seq_one_letter_code
_entity_poly.pdbx_strand_id
1 'polypeptide(L)'
;PTDHPVDVTDMEAFASNTISKELFDVNAVLDFITKAYGSEIEVNLIGHSRGGGLAIIEVANYIRINKLITWSAISSFNSLWKKEQEAEWKKTGKIFVTNARTKEQMPLNVTLLEDFEQNTQTFNIIDAAKRINIPWLIVQGDDDVNVPFEHAQKLAGANPNSRLAKIEGANHVYGASHPYENETLPPLLFKVCERCLTFLKEE
;
A
#
# COMPACT_ATOMS: atom_id res chain seq x y z
N PRO A 1 14.98 0.31 -6.80
CA PRO A 1 16.21 0.22 -7.57
C PRO A 1 15.95 0.39 -9.06
N THR A 2 16.04 1.63 -9.48
CA THR A 2 15.95 2.03 -10.87
C THR A 2 16.58 3.41 -11.03
N ASP A 3 17.31 3.60 -12.11
CA ASP A 3 17.82 4.88 -12.59
C ASP A 3 16.87 5.54 -13.61
N HIS A 4 15.79 4.83 -13.95
CA HIS A 4 14.73 5.30 -14.83
C HIS A 4 13.50 5.72 -14.01
N PRO A 5 12.86 6.88 -14.28
CA PRO A 5 11.78 7.41 -13.44
C PRO A 5 10.49 6.57 -13.45
N VAL A 6 10.29 5.71 -14.44
CA VAL A 6 9.05 4.94 -14.62
C VAL A 6 9.23 3.44 -14.78
N ASP A 7 10.45 2.96 -15.09
CA ASP A 7 10.72 1.54 -15.35
C ASP A 7 11.69 0.98 -14.32
N VAL A 8 11.46 -0.27 -13.93
CA VAL A 8 12.40 -1.02 -13.10
C VAL A 8 13.54 -1.47 -14.00
N THR A 9 14.76 -0.98 -13.75
CA THR A 9 15.97 -1.34 -14.52
C THR A 9 16.81 -2.39 -13.80
N ASP A 10 16.74 -2.46 -12.47
CA ASP A 10 17.40 -3.47 -11.65
C ASP A 10 16.42 -4.60 -11.27
N MET A 11 16.31 -5.60 -12.14
CA MET A 11 15.41 -6.74 -11.96
C MET A 11 15.83 -7.64 -10.79
N GLU A 12 17.12 -7.70 -10.44
CA GLU A 12 17.59 -8.51 -9.31
C GLU A 12 17.22 -7.86 -7.99
N ALA A 13 17.41 -6.57 -7.85
CA ALA A 13 16.95 -5.83 -6.68
C ALA A 13 15.42 -5.88 -6.53
N PHE A 14 14.67 -5.78 -7.65
CA PHE A 14 13.22 -5.96 -7.63
C PHE A 14 12.83 -7.37 -7.14
N ALA A 15 13.45 -8.41 -7.71
CA ALA A 15 13.19 -9.80 -7.35
C ALA A 15 13.47 -10.10 -5.87
N SER A 16 14.49 -9.44 -5.31
CA SER A 16 14.95 -9.64 -3.93
C SER A 16 14.21 -8.78 -2.90
N ASN A 17 13.19 -8.02 -3.34
CA ASN A 17 12.39 -7.21 -2.43
C ASN A 17 11.52 -8.09 -1.51
N THR A 18 11.34 -7.64 -0.24
CA THR A 18 10.52 -8.33 0.77
C THR A 18 9.69 -7.30 1.54
N ILE A 19 8.67 -7.78 2.27
CA ILE A 19 7.81 -6.91 3.11
C ILE A 19 8.65 -6.27 4.22
N SER A 20 9.56 -7.04 4.84
CA SER A 20 10.49 -6.53 5.86
C SER A 20 11.35 -5.39 5.35
N LYS A 21 11.88 -5.49 4.12
CA LYS A 21 12.68 -4.42 3.50
C LYS A 21 11.84 -3.16 3.25
N GLU A 22 10.63 -3.34 2.73
CA GLU A 22 9.73 -2.20 2.50
C GLU A 22 9.37 -1.46 3.80
N LEU A 23 9.09 -2.19 4.88
CA LEU A 23 8.86 -1.57 6.20
C LEU A 23 10.12 -0.88 6.72
N PHE A 24 11.31 -1.50 6.55
CA PHE A 24 12.57 -0.86 6.90
C PHE A 24 12.78 0.45 6.14
N ASP A 25 12.47 0.49 4.84
CA ASP A 25 12.61 1.69 4.01
C ASP A 25 11.65 2.80 4.46
N VAL A 26 10.40 2.46 4.80
CA VAL A 26 9.43 3.43 5.36
C VAL A 26 9.97 4.02 6.68
N ASN A 27 10.45 3.17 7.58
CA ASN A 27 11.05 3.62 8.85
C ASN A 27 12.26 4.53 8.62
N ALA A 28 13.15 4.17 7.70
CA ALA A 28 14.32 5.00 7.36
C ALA A 28 13.92 6.40 6.86
N VAL A 29 12.84 6.50 6.07
CA VAL A 29 12.29 7.79 5.63
C VAL A 29 11.70 8.57 6.79
N LEU A 30 10.93 7.95 7.67
CA LEU A 30 10.34 8.60 8.85
C LEU A 30 11.41 9.10 9.82
N ASP A 31 12.47 8.33 10.04
CA ASP A 31 13.62 8.73 10.84
C ASP A 31 14.38 9.91 10.20
N PHE A 32 14.57 9.88 8.88
CA PHE A 32 15.16 10.98 8.14
C PHE A 32 14.34 12.27 8.31
N ILE A 33 13.01 12.19 8.13
CA ILE A 33 12.10 13.34 8.30
C ILE A 33 12.23 13.90 9.72
N THR A 34 12.18 13.05 10.74
CA THR A 34 12.32 13.46 12.13
C THR A 34 13.67 14.14 12.39
N LYS A 35 14.75 13.60 11.84
CA LYS A 35 16.10 14.16 11.99
C LYS A 35 16.26 15.50 11.25
N ALA A 36 15.66 15.62 10.06
CA ALA A 36 15.81 16.82 9.22
C ALA A 36 14.94 17.99 9.68
N TYR A 37 13.73 17.71 10.20
CA TYR A 37 12.72 18.73 10.47
C TYR A 37 12.32 18.83 11.96
N GLY A 38 12.83 17.94 12.81
CA GLY A 38 12.49 17.87 14.23
C GLY A 38 11.28 16.99 14.54
N SER A 39 11.07 16.74 15.84
CA SER A 39 9.99 15.84 16.31
C SER A 39 8.62 16.49 16.38
N GLU A 40 8.56 17.82 16.26
CA GLU A 40 7.33 18.60 16.45
C GLU A 40 6.52 18.80 15.16
N ILE A 41 7.03 18.30 14.02
CA ILE A 41 6.29 18.37 12.76
C ILE A 41 5.15 17.36 12.72
N GLU A 42 4.06 17.75 12.09
CA GLU A 42 2.95 16.84 11.80
C GLU A 42 3.30 15.96 10.60
N VAL A 43 3.27 14.64 10.79
CA VAL A 43 3.51 13.66 9.74
C VAL A 43 2.23 12.88 9.47
N ASN A 44 1.74 12.96 8.23
CA ASN A 44 0.59 12.21 7.77
C ASN A 44 1.03 11.20 6.71
N LEU A 45 0.54 9.97 6.81
CA LEU A 45 0.94 8.88 5.91
C LEU A 45 -0.19 8.54 4.93
N ILE A 46 0.15 8.46 3.65
CA ILE A 46 -0.77 8.00 2.60
C ILE A 46 -0.20 6.73 1.98
N GLY A 47 -0.99 5.66 1.94
CA GLY A 47 -0.61 4.40 1.30
C GLY A 47 -1.62 3.94 0.27
N HIS A 48 -1.16 3.51 -0.93
CA HIS A 48 -1.99 2.97 -1.99
C HIS A 48 -1.73 1.48 -2.18
N SER A 49 -2.80 0.69 -2.37
CA SER A 49 -2.71 -0.73 -2.71
C SER A 49 -1.88 -1.53 -1.69
N ARG A 50 -0.81 -2.20 -2.11
CA ARG A 50 0.19 -2.84 -1.25
C ARG A 50 0.81 -1.86 -0.26
N GLY A 51 1.14 -0.64 -0.71
CA GLY A 51 1.65 0.43 0.15
C GLY A 51 0.65 0.87 1.22
N GLY A 52 -0.65 0.71 0.97
CA GLY A 52 -1.69 0.90 1.99
C GLY A 52 -1.61 -0.14 3.11
N GLY A 53 -1.35 -1.41 2.76
CA GLY A 53 -1.11 -2.46 3.75
C GLY A 53 0.14 -2.21 4.60
N LEU A 54 1.23 -1.75 3.98
CA LEU A 54 2.47 -1.34 4.68
C LEU A 54 2.21 -0.16 5.63
N ALA A 55 1.51 0.87 5.15
CA ALA A 55 1.17 2.04 5.94
C ALA A 55 0.34 1.71 7.18
N ILE A 56 -0.61 0.75 7.08
CA ILE A 56 -1.40 0.27 8.21
C ILE A 56 -0.50 -0.39 9.26
N ILE A 57 0.43 -1.25 8.85
CA ILE A 57 1.37 -1.91 9.78
C ILE A 57 2.29 -0.89 10.42
N GLU A 58 2.80 0.04 9.63
CA GLU A 58 3.71 1.08 10.12
C GLU A 58 3.04 1.96 11.18
N VAL A 59 1.85 2.47 10.89
CA VAL A 59 1.08 3.31 11.83
C VAL A 59 0.75 2.58 13.13
N ALA A 60 0.46 1.28 13.07
CA ALA A 60 0.17 0.48 14.26
C ALA A 60 1.38 0.31 15.20
N ASN A 61 2.60 0.55 14.69
CA ASN A 61 3.86 0.36 15.41
C ASN A 61 4.64 1.67 15.64
N TYR A 62 4.36 2.72 14.85
CA TYR A 62 5.09 3.98 14.86
C TYR A 62 4.23 5.12 15.42
N ILE A 63 4.61 5.68 16.57
CA ILE A 63 3.81 6.63 17.34
C ILE A 63 3.80 8.08 16.80
N ARG A 64 4.59 8.40 15.79
CA ARG A 64 4.79 9.78 15.30
C ARG A 64 4.00 10.11 14.03
N ILE A 65 2.99 9.32 13.70
CA ILE A 65 2.11 9.58 12.56
C ILE A 65 0.81 10.14 13.12
N ASN A 66 0.39 11.29 12.59
CA ASN A 66 -0.76 12.04 13.08
C ASN A 66 -2.06 11.58 12.42
N LYS A 67 -2.03 11.31 11.10
CA LYS A 67 -3.20 10.81 10.34
C LYS A 67 -2.78 9.78 9.33
N LEU A 68 -3.66 8.82 9.08
CA LEU A 68 -3.50 7.80 8.04
C LEU A 68 -4.55 7.98 6.96
N ILE A 69 -4.13 7.88 5.69
CA ILE A 69 -5.03 7.75 4.55
C ILE A 69 -4.63 6.50 3.77
N THR A 70 -5.58 5.64 3.45
CA THR A 70 -5.34 4.49 2.58
C THR A 70 -6.20 4.54 1.34
N TRP A 71 -5.60 4.33 0.16
CA TRP A 71 -6.26 4.27 -1.13
C TRP A 71 -6.19 2.85 -1.66
N SER A 72 -7.34 2.24 -1.95
CA SER A 72 -7.41 0.90 -2.54
C SER A 72 -6.48 -0.10 -1.83
N ALA A 73 -6.43 -0.05 -0.48
CA ALA A 73 -5.46 -0.80 0.31
C ALA A 73 -5.83 -2.26 0.43
N ILE A 74 -4.83 -3.14 0.35
CA ILE A 74 -5.00 -4.55 0.67
C ILE A 74 -5.25 -4.75 2.18
N SER A 75 -6.05 -5.75 2.54
CA SER A 75 -6.27 -6.17 3.93
C SER A 75 -5.45 -7.41 4.32
N SER A 76 -4.67 -7.95 3.38
CA SER A 76 -3.75 -9.08 3.60
C SER A 76 -2.71 -9.15 2.48
N PHE A 77 -1.45 -9.41 2.81
CA PHE A 77 -0.38 -9.56 1.81
C PHE A 77 -0.51 -10.82 0.97
N ASN A 78 -1.06 -11.91 1.51
CA ASN A 78 -1.27 -13.14 0.74
C ASN A 78 -2.35 -13.02 -0.35
N SER A 79 -3.05 -11.89 -0.44
CA SER A 79 -3.90 -11.58 -1.60
C SER A 79 -3.11 -11.18 -2.85
N LEU A 80 -1.80 -10.96 -2.73
CA LEU A 80 -0.94 -10.52 -3.84
C LEU A 80 -0.47 -11.67 -4.76
N TRP A 81 -0.66 -12.93 -4.33
CA TRP A 81 -0.34 -14.12 -5.12
C TRP A 81 -1.39 -15.22 -4.91
N LYS A 82 -1.38 -16.21 -5.80
CA LYS A 82 -2.27 -17.36 -5.69
C LYS A 82 -1.62 -18.42 -4.80
N LYS A 83 -2.38 -18.97 -3.86
CA LYS A 83 -1.88 -19.99 -2.93
C LYS A 83 -1.33 -21.24 -3.65
N GLU A 84 -1.90 -21.58 -4.80
CA GLU A 84 -1.48 -22.71 -5.62
C GLU A 84 -0.06 -22.52 -6.20
N GLN A 85 0.41 -21.28 -6.29
CA GLN A 85 1.76 -20.96 -6.78
C GLN A 85 2.85 -21.18 -5.72
N GLU A 86 2.52 -21.21 -4.43
CA GLU A 86 3.49 -21.27 -3.34
C GLU A 86 4.37 -22.53 -3.39
N ALA A 87 3.80 -23.69 -3.73
CA ALA A 87 4.55 -24.94 -3.83
C ALA A 87 5.60 -24.88 -4.96
N GLU A 88 5.21 -24.36 -6.14
CA GLU A 88 6.11 -24.17 -7.26
C GLU A 88 7.15 -23.08 -6.95
N TRP A 89 6.75 -22.00 -6.29
CA TRP A 89 7.65 -20.93 -5.88
C TRP A 89 8.75 -21.44 -4.95
N LYS A 90 8.39 -22.26 -3.95
CA LYS A 90 9.37 -22.91 -3.05
C LYS A 90 10.30 -23.88 -3.79
N LYS A 91 9.78 -24.60 -4.78
CA LYS A 91 10.53 -25.58 -5.56
C LYS A 91 11.53 -24.91 -6.52
N THR A 92 11.11 -23.83 -7.19
CA THR A 92 11.90 -23.16 -8.25
C THR A 92 12.74 -22.00 -7.74
N GLY A 93 12.46 -21.51 -6.52
CA GLY A 93 13.11 -20.35 -5.92
C GLY A 93 12.58 -19.01 -6.44
N LYS A 94 11.73 -18.98 -7.47
CA LYS A 94 11.15 -17.76 -8.04
C LYS A 94 9.86 -18.01 -8.81
N ILE A 95 9.02 -16.99 -8.88
CA ILE A 95 7.88 -16.89 -9.80
C ILE A 95 7.99 -15.60 -10.59
N PHE A 96 7.10 -15.43 -11.58
CA PHE A 96 7.03 -14.21 -12.38
C PHE A 96 5.63 -13.62 -12.31
N VAL A 97 5.58 -12.30 -12.21
CA VAL A 97 4.35 -11.51 -12.34
C VAL A 97 4.47 -10.61 -13.56
N THR A 98 3.37 -10.46 -14.30
CA THR A 98 3.36 -9.64 -15.50
C THR A 98 3.15 -8.17 -15.13
N ASN A 99 4.06 -7.29 -15.50
CA ASN A 99 3.86 -5.86 -15.42
C ASN A 99 2.68 -5.47 -16.33
N ALA A 100 1.62 -4.92 -15.76
CA ALA A 100 0.40 -4.60 -16.50
C ALA A 100 0.65 -3.59 -17.65
N ARG A 101 1.60 -2.67 -17.46
CA ARG A 101 1.96 -1.63 -18.43
C ARG A 101 2.91 -2.13 -19.52
N THR A 102 4.09 -2.63 -19.13
CA THR A 102 5.16 -3.01 -20.06
C THR A 102 5.01 -4.42 -20.63
N LYS A 103 4.12 -5.26 -20.03
CA LYS A 103 3.96 -6.71 -20.30
C LYS A 103 5.19 -7.55 -19.96
N GLU A 104 6.16 -6.95 -19.32
CA GLU A 104 7.40 -7.57 -18.92
C GLU A 104 7.17 -8.57 -17.78
N GLN A 105 7.92 -9.68 -17.79
CA GLN A 105 7.87 -10.68 -16.73
C GLN A 105 8.80 -10.25 -15.59
N MET A 106 8.20 -9.84 -14.47
CA MET A 106 8.91 -9.34 -13.29
C MET A 106 9.18 -10.51 -12.34
N PRO A 107 10.43 -10.83 -12.02
CA PRO A 107 10.74 -11.93 -11.11
C PRO A 107 10.44 -11.58 -9.65
N LEU A 108 9.92 -12.55 -8.89
CA LEU A 108 9.80 -12.49 -7.43
C LEU A 108 10.51 -13.71 -6.84
N ASN A 109 11.56 -13.50 -6.06
CA ASN A 109 12.28 -14.57 -5.39
C ASN A 109 11.44 -15.15 -4.23
N VAL A 110 11.66 -16.41 -3.91
CA VAL A 110 10.97 -17.12 -2.84
C VAL A 110 11.17 -16.46 -1.47
N THR A 111 12.22 -15.67 -1.32
CA THR A 111 12.49 -14.88 -0.11
C THR A 111 11.35 -13.95 0.30
N LEU A 112 10.53 -13.48 -0.65
CA LEU A 112 9.31 -12.72 -0.33
C LEU A 112 8.28 -13.60 0.39
N LEU A 113 8.06 -14.84 -0.08
CA LEU A 113 7.16 -15.77 0.56
C LEU A 113 7.69 -16.22 1.92
N GLU A 114 8.98 -16.52 2.01
CA GLU A 114 9.65 -16.92 3.26
C GLU A 114 9.58 -15.81 4.31
N ASP A 115 9.83 -14.56 3.93
CA ASP A 115 9.69 -13.38 4.79
C ASP A 115 8.25 -13.26 5.32
N PHE A 116 7.25 -13.42 4.43
CA PHE A 116 5.85 -13.42 4.82
C PHE A 116 5.51 -14.55 5.80
N GLU A 117 5.95 -15.78 5.53
CA GLU A 117 5.68 -16.95 6.39
C GLU A 117 6.33 -16.84 7.78
N GLN A 118 7.54 -16.30 7.84
CA GLN A 118 8.28 -16.07 9.09
C GLN A 118 7.67 -14.96 9.95
N ASN A 119 6.99 -14.00 9.33
CA ASN A 119 6.49 -12.79 9.98
C ASN A 119 4.95 -12.65 9.93
N THR A 120 4.21 -13.76 9.81
CA THR A 120 2.75 -13.74 9.62
C THR A 120 1.99 -12.94 10.68
N GLN A 121 2.46 -12.92 11.93
CA GLN A 121 1.83 -12.13 12.99
C GLN A 121 2.12 -10.64 12.82
N THR A 122 3.37 -10.28 12.53
CA THR A 122 3.79 -8.88 12.30
C THR A 122 3.13 -8.30 11.06
N PHE A 123 2.95 -9.12 10.02
CA PHE A 123 2.34 -8.71 8.74
C PHE A 123 0.82 -8.89 8.70
N ASN A 124 0.19 -9.15 9.85
CA ASN A 124 -1.25 -9.22 9.93
C ASN A 124 -1.88 -7.82 9.88
N ILE A 125 -2.28 -7.40 8.67
CA ILE A 125 -2.85 -6.06 8.42
C ILE A 125 -4.11 -5.83 9.24
N ILE A 126 -4.98 -6.85 9.41
CA ILE A 126 -6.22 -6.72 10.18
C ILE A 126 -5.94 -6.52 11.67
N ASP A 127 -4.96 -7.22 12.23
CA ASP A 127 -4.59 -7.03 13.64
C ASP A 127 -3.86 -5.70 13.85
N ALA A 128 -3.09 -5.23 12.88
CA ALA A 128 -2.54 -3.88 12.88
C ALA A 128 -3.66 -2.82 12.85
N ALA A 129 -4.65 -2.97 11.95
CA ALA A 129 -5.78 -2.06 11.84
C ALA A 129 -6.55 -1.87 13.16
N LYS A 130 -6.73 -2.94 13.95
CA LYS A 130 -7.38 -2.89 15.28
C LYS A 130 -6.63 -2.01 16.29
N ARG A 131 -5.30 -1.87 16.13
CA ARG A 131 -4.45 -1.11 17.05
C ARG A 131 -4.28 0.36 16.68
N ILE A 132 -4.72 0.77 15.48
CA ILE A 132 -4.65 2.16 15.04
C ILE A 132 -5.62 3.01 15.87
N ASN A 133 -5.10 4.03 16.55
CA ASN A 133 -5.84 4.95 17.41
C ASN A 133 -5.78 6.41 16.95
N ILE A 134 -5.17 6.66 15.78
CA ILE A 134 -5.14 7.97 15.11
C ILE A 134 -6.27 8.08 14.07
N PRO A 135 -6.63 9.30 13.64
CA PRO A 135 -7.59 9.49 12.56
C PRO A 135 -7.17 8.74 11.28
N TRP A 136 -8.09 7.94 10.73
CA TRP A 136 -7.85 7.14 9.54
C TRP A 136 -8.97 7.29 8.51
N LEU A 137 -8.61 7.69 7.29
CA LEU A 137 -9.49 7.73 6.14
C LEU A 137 -9.17 6.56 5.19
N ILE A 138 -10.14 5.69 4.97
CA ILE A 138 -10.09 4.58 4.01
C ILE A 138 -10.82 5.02 2.76
N VAL A 139 -10.13 5.12 1.62
CA VAL A 139 -10.73 5.48 0.32
C VAL A 139 -10.68 4.26 -0.58
N GLN A 140 -11.83 3.87 -1.14
CA GLN A 140 -11.93 2.69 -1.99
C GLN A 140 -12.94 2.90 -3.12
N GLY A 141 -12.54 2.52 -4.35
CA GLY A 141 -13.44 2.43 -5.49
C GLY A 141 -14.27 1.13 -5.44
N ASP A 142 -15.53 1.17 -5.87
CA ASP A 142 -16.37 -0.03 -5.91
C ASP A 142 -16.25 -0.83 -7.22
N ASP A 143 -15.60 -0.27 -8.25
CA ASP A 143 -15.22 -0.96 -9.49
C ASP A 143 -13.73 -1.42 -9.49
N ASP A 144 -13.10 -1.45 -8.31
CA ASP A 144 -11.72 -1.92 -8.16
C ASP A 144 -11.65 -3.45 -8.23
N VAL A 145 -11.20 -3.96 -9.39
CA VAL A 145 -11.03 -5.40 -9.62
C VAL A 145 -9.68 -5.94 -9.10
N ASN A 146 -8.70 -5.07 -8.82
CA ASN A 146 -7.40 -5.46 -8.31
C ASN A 146 -7.41 -5.68 -6.80
N VAL A 147 -8.05 -4.75 -6.09
CA VAL A 147 -8.31 -4.83 -4.65
C VAL A 147 -9.80 -4.62 -4.43
N PRO A 148 -10.61 -5.68 -4.42
CA PRO A 148 -12.04 -5.61 -4.27
C PRO A 148 -12.49 -4.83 -3.03
N PHE A 149 -13.68 -4.20 -3.09
CA PHE A 149 -14.23 -3.34 -2.04
C PHE A 149 -14.30 -4.02 -0.66
N GLU A 150 -14.38 -5.35 -0.64
CA GLU A 150 -14.37 -6.16 0.59
C GLU A 150 -13.10 -5.97 1.43
N HIS A 151 -11.96 -5.59 0.82
CA HIS A 151 -10.76 -5.25 1.58
C HIS A 151 -10.99 -4.02 2.45
N ALA A 152 -11.58 -2.97 1.90
CA ALA A 152 -11.92 -1.75 2.64
C ALA A 152 -12.97 -2.01 3.71
N GLN A 153 -13.97 -2.87 3.44
CA GLN A 153 -14.96 -3.28 4.43
C GLN A 153 -14.33 -4.04 5.61
N LYS A 154 -13.38 -4.95 5.34
CA LYS A 154 -12.64 -5.66 6.39
C LYS A 154 -11.80 -4.70 7.25
N LEU A 155 -11.13 -3.73 6.62
CA LEU A 155 -10.33 -2.73 7.33
C LEU A 155 -11.21 -1.83 8.20
N ALA A 156 -12.30 -1.31 7.66
CA ALA A 156 -13.26 -0.48 8.40
C ALA A 156 -13.94 -1.27 9.54
N GLY A 157 -14.27 -2.54 9.30
CA GLY A 157 -14.83 -3.42 10.33
C GLY A 157 -13.83 -3.74 11.45
N ALA A 158 -12.53 -3.80 11.14
CA ALA A 158 -11.48 -4.01 12.13
C ALA A 158 -11.22 -2.76 12.99
N ASN A 159 -11.43 -1.56 12.42
CA ASN A 159 -11.28 -0.29 13.13
C ASN A 159 -12.54 0.58 12.96
N PRO A 160 -13.52 0.49 13.88
CA PRO A 160 -14.76 1.26 13.80
C PRO A 160 -14.58 2.78 13.88
N ASN A 161 -13.42 3.26 14.33
CA ASN A 161 -13.10 4.69 14.38
C ASN A 161 -12.58 5.23 13.04
N SER A 162 -12.27 4.34 12.08
CA SER A 162 -11.89 4.75 10.73
C SER A 162 -13.10 5.27 9.94
N ARG A 163 -12.84 6.13 8.96
CA ARG A 163 -13.86 6.65 8.04
C ARG A 163 -13.72 6.00 6.68
N LEU A 164 -14.73 5.25 6.26
CA LEU A 164 -14.77 4.63 4.94
C LEU A 164 -15.42 5.57 3.92
N ALA A 165 -14.65 5.98 2.92
CA ALA A 165 -15.10 6.76 1.78
C ALA A 165 -15.15 5.88 0.52
N LYS A 166 -16.34 5.44 0.15
CA LYS A 166 -16.59 4.76 -1.13
C LYS A 166 -16.60 5.77 -2.27
N ILE A 167 -15.90 5.46 -3.36
CA ILE A 167 -15.89 6.24 -4.61
C ILE A 167 -16.59 5.42 -5.69
N GLU A 168 -17.82 5.78 -6.00
CA GLU A 168 -18.66 5.05 -6.96
C GLU A 168 -18.08 5.10 -8.37
N GLY A 169 -18.05 3.93 -9.04
CA GLY A 169 -17.51 3.73 -10.39
C GLY A 169 -16.00 3.87 -10.50
N ALA A 170 -15.29 3.96 -9.36
CA ALA A 170 -13.83 4.11 -9.39
C ALA A 170 -13.12 2.75 -9.43
N ASN A 171 -12.17 2.64 -10.36
CA ASN A 171 -11.23 1.54 -10.44
C ASN A 171 -10.05 1.74 -9.47
N HIS A 172 -9.08 0.82 -9.50
CA HIS A 172 -7.91 0.79 -8.62
C HIS A 172 -7.07 2.07 -8.59
N VAL A 173 -7.05 2.83 -9.68
CA VAL A 173 -6.27 4.06 -9.85
C VAL A 173 -7.15 5.30 -10.03
N TYR A 174 -8.45 5.19 -9.75
CA TYR A 174 -9.42 6.31 -9.79
C TYR A 174 -9.48 7.02 -11.14
N GLY A 175 -9.30 6.24 -12.23
CA GLY A 175 -9.29 6.76 -13.59
C GLY A 175 -7.95 7.32 -14.06
N ALA A 176 -6.92 7.29 -13.24
CA ALA A 176 -5.58 7.64 -13.68
C ALA A 176 -4.98 6.57 -14.60
N SER A 177 -4.00 6.97 -15.39
CA SER A 177 -3.21 6.10 -16.26
C SER A 177 -1.75 6.52 -16.25
N HIS A 178 -0.87 5.69 -16.77
CA HIS A 178 0.51 6.06 -17.00
C HIS A 178 0.95 5.65 -18.41
N PRO A 179 1.46 6.57 -19.23
CA PRO A 179 1.63 8.02 -18.96
C PRO A 179 0.28 8.74 -18.82
N TYR A 180 0.30 9.88 -18.13
CA TYR A 180 -0.85 10.76 -17.98
C TYR A 180 -0.51 12.11 -18.61
N GLU A 181 -1.20 12.46 -19.70
CA GLU A 181 -0.85 13.60 -20.54
C GLU A 181 -1.83 14.78 -20.39
N ASN A 182 -2.91 14.62 -19.59
CA ASN A 182 -3.88 15.68 -19.39
C ASN A 182 -3.42 16.68 -18.31
N GLU A 183 -3.76 17.96 -18.48
CA GLU A 183 -3.43 19.01 -17.51
C GLU A 183 -4.28 18.96 -16.23
N THR A 184 -5.41 18.25 -16.27
CA THR A 184 -6.32 18.13 -15.12
C THR A 184 -6.42 16.69 -14.65
N LEU A 185 -6.58 16.49 -13.34
CA LEU A 185 -6.79 15.15 -12.79
C LEU A 185 -8.07 14.49 -13.34
N PRO A 186 -8.09 13.15 -13.46
CA PRO A 186 -9.35 12.43 -13.72
C PRO A 186 -10.40 12.82 -12.67
N PRO A 187 -11.68 12.94 -13.04
CA PRO A 187 -12.73 13.41 -12.12
C PRO A 187 -12.83 12.60 -10.83
N LEU A 188 -12.64 11.27 -10.90
CA LEU A 188 -12.70 10.41 -9.71
C LEU A 188 -11.47 10.58 -8.82
N LEU A 189 -10.28 10.74 -9.40
CA LEU A 189 -9.07 11.03 -8.64
C LEU A 189 -9.14 12.42 -8.00
N PHE A 190 -9.66 13.41 -8.71
CA PHE A 190 -9.91 14.74 -8.16
C PHE A 190 -10.80 14.67 -6.90
N LYS A 191 -11.92 13.93 -6.98
CA LYS A 191 -12.82 13.69 -5.85
C LYS A 191 -12.12 13.02 -4.65
N VAL A 192 -11.21 12.08 -4.92
CA VAL A 192 -10.38 11.45 -3.87
C VAL A 192 -9.47 12.49 -3.22
N CYS A 193 -8.78 13.30 -4.02
CA CYS A 193 -7.89 14.36 -3.51
C CYS A 193 -8.65 15.37 -2.66
N GLU A 194 -9.85 15.83 -3.08
CA GLU A 194 -10.68 16.74 -2.28
C GLU A 194 -11.04 16.15 -0.92
N ARG A 195 -11.45 14.85 -0.88
CA ARG A 195 -11.75 14.18 0.40
C ARG A 195 -10.53 14.08 1.31
N CYS A 196 -9.36 13.75 0.74
CA CYS A 196 -8.12 13.69 1.50
C CYS A 196 -7.72 15.07 2.06
N LEU A 197 -7.79 16.12 1.25
CA LEU A 197 -7.49 17.48 1.70
C LEU A 197 -8.45 17.96 2.78
N THR A 198 -9.73 17.62 2.68
CA THR A 198 -10.71 17.93 3.73
C THR A 198 -10.34 17.21 5.03
N PHE A 199 -10.07 15.90 4.96
CA PHE A 199 -9.69 15.10 6.12
C PHE A 199 -8.38 15.57 6.79
N LEU A 200 -7.38 15.97 6.00
CA LEU A 200 -6.11 16.46 6.53
C LEU A 200 -6.25 17.81 7.26
N LYS A 201 -7.23 18.65 6.89
CA LYS A 201 -7.49 19.96 7.50
C LYS A 201 -8.37 19.90 8.75
N GLU A 202 -8.99 18.77 9.04
CA GLU A 202 -9.76 18.59 10.28
C GLU A 202 -8.81 18.55 11.49
N GLU A 203 -9.19 19.20 12.60
CA GLU A 203 -8.48 19.19 13.89
C GLU A 203 -8.72 17.89 14.67
#